data_ffd2fece2da814f59985a45655e06dce
#
_entry.id   ffd2fece2da814f59985a45655e06dce
#
_cell.length_a   1.000
_cell.length_b   1.000
_cell.length_c   1.000
_cell.angle_alpha   90.00
_cell.angle_beta   90.00
_cell.angle_gamma   90.00
#
_symmetry.space_group_name_H-M   'P 1'
#
loop_
_entity.id
_entity.type
_entity.pdbx_description
1 polymer ?
#
loop_
_entity_poly.entity_id
_entity_poly.type
_entity_poly.pdbx_seq_one_letter_code
_entity_poly.pdbx_strand_id
1 'polypeptide(L)'
;MKGLTYYIDRLYANPKGTIIPNDVKRILVCRPNGRLGNQLLITPLIQELSETFPNCTIDLFVKGNLASFLFENYNNVDRIIRLPGKPFKELGKYIGVWWSLRKYKYDIAINIVPNSSSGRLSACLTRSRFKFLGDLEDERSVSHTELQHMAKFPVYSIRKILSQFSIPNKERPIQEMDIKLSQAELANGKKVLESIVTNPEKETICIYTFATGGKCYSKTWWEEVYKKLNSAYAEKYNILEVLPKENISQINFKAPSWYSLDIREMGAVIANTKIFISADCGVMHLASAVHTPTVGLFSSNNINRYAPYNNGSIAINTNTTGAAELIEVIEHLLHKH
;
A
#
# COMPACT_ATOMS: atom_id res chain seq x y z
N MET A 1 -17.81 -8.04 20.41
CA MET A 1 -16.67 -8.83 19.89
C MET A 1 -15.30 -8.38 20.43
N LYS A 2 -15.11 -7.17 20.94
CA LYS A 2 -13.83 -6.74 21.56
C LYS A 2 -13.42 -7.56 22.81
N GLY A 3 -14.37 -8.10 23.57
CA GLY A 3 -14.06 -8.86 24.79
C GLY A 3 -13.47 -10.25 24.57
N LEU A 4 -13.90 -10.97 23.52
CA LEU A 4 -13.45 -12.35 23.29
C LEU A 4 -12.00 -12.43 22.77
N THR A 5 -11.58 -11.45 21.96
CA THR A 5 -10.20 -11.34 21.45
C THR A 5 -9.21 -10.92 22.54
N TYR A 6 -9.62 -10.14 23.52
CA TYR A 6 -8.79 -9.67 24.65
C TYR A 6 -8.33 -10.82 25.56
N TYR A 7 -9.20 -11.82 25.82
CA TYR A 7 -8.82 -13.00 26.61
C TYR A 7 -7.84 -13.92 25.86
N ILE A 8 -7.97 -14.00 24.53
CA ILE A 8 -7.05 -14.78 23.70
C ILE A 8 -5.65 -14.15 23.72
N ASP A 9 -5.54 -12.85 23.83
CA ASP A 9 -4.27 -12.11 23.84
C ASP A 9 -3.41 -12.46 25.05
N ARG A 10 -4.01 -12.59 26.23
CA ARG A 10 -3.29 -12.97 27.44
C ARG A 10 -2.67 -14.38 27.38
N LEU A 11 -3.24 -15.28 26.58
CA LEU A 11 -2.71 -16.63 26.37
C LEU A 11 -1.48 -16.66 25.46
N TYR A 12 -1.26 -15.62 24.65
CA TYR A 12 -0.18 -15.58 23.67
C TYR A 12 0.79 -14.40 23.88
N ALA A 13 0.60 -13.58 24.92
CA ALA A 13 1.30 -12.32 25.15
C ALA A 13 2.81 -12.45 25.47
N ASN A 14 3.33 -13.65 25.77
CA ASN A 14 4.75 -13.86 26.04
C ASN A 14 5.24 -15.16 25.38
N PRO A 15 5.62 -15.13 24.11
CA PRO A 15 6.24 -16.29 23.48
C PRO A 15 7.58 -16.56 24.16
N LYS A 16 7.70 -17.72 24.83
CA LYS A 16 8.95 -18.19 25.43
C LYS A 16 9.83 -18.84 24.36
N GLY A 17 11.10 -18.48 24.34
CA GLY A 17 12.10 -19.10 23.46
C GLY A 17 12.99 -18.07 22.76
N THR A 18 13.97 -18.55 22.03
CA THR A 18 14.90 -17.73 21.23
C THR A 18 14.51 -17.78 19.76
N ILE A 19 14.60 -16.66 19.08
CA ILE A 19 14.47 -16.56 17.62
C ILE A 19 15.87 -16.43 17.03
N ILE A 20 16.29 -17.44 16.25
CA ILE A 20 17.54 -17.39 15.49
C ILE A 20 17.15 -17.06 14.05
N PRO A 21 17.59 -15.92 13.47
CA PRO A 21 17.13 -15.47 12.16
C PRO A 21 17.30 -16.49 11.04
N ASN A 22 18.40 -17.23 10.99
CA ASN A 22 18.68 -18.24 9.97
C ASN A 22 17.83 -19.51 10.09
N ASP A 23 17.22 -19.74 11.26
CA ASP A 23 16.37 -20.92 11.52
C ASP A 23 14.89 -20.65 11.20
N VAL A 24 14.50 -19.41 11.02
CA VAL A 24 13.14 -19.06 10.61
C VAL A 24 12.96 -19.43 9.13
N LYS A 25 12.07 -20.39 8.88
CA LYS A 25 11.82 -20.94 7.54
C LYS A 25 10.48 -20.48 6.96
N ARG A 26 9.47 -20.21 7.82
CA ARG A 26 8.14 -19.87 7.33
C ARG A 26 7.43 -18.86 8.21
N ILE A 27 7.00 -17.76 7.59
CA ILE A 27 6.29 -16.67 8.26
C ILE A 27 4.89 -16.53 7.64
N LEU A 28 3.87 -16.34 8.47
CA LEU A 28 2.54 -15.94 8.02
C LEU A 28 2.28 -14.49 8.35
N VAL A 29 1.92 -13.70 7.35
CA VAL A 29 1.50 -12.29 7.50
C VAL A 29 0.00 -12.17 7.26
N CYS A 30 -0.74 -11.74 8.28
CA CYS A 30 -2.20 -11.62 8.25
C CYS A 30 -2.65 -10.19 7.98
N ARG A 31 -3.24 -9.95 6.81
CA ARG A 31 -3.88 -8.69 6.41
C ARG A 31 -5.19 -8.96 5.68
N PRO A 32 -6.25 -9.43 6.36
CA PRO A 32 -7.52 -9.80 5.73
C PRO A 32 -8.33 -8.58 5.26
N ASN A 33 -7.74 -7.81 4.36
CA ASN A 33 -8.32 -6.63 3.73
C ASN A 33 -8.09 -6.71 2.21
N GLY A 34 -9.16 -6.46 1.41
CA GLY A 34 -9.10 -6.59 -0.05
C GLY A 34 -8.92 -5.27 -0.81
N ARG A 35 -8.70 -4.15 -0.12
CA ARG A 35 -8.49 -2.85 -0.76
C ARG A 35 -7.05 -2.72 -1.25
N LEU A 36 -6.86 -2.20 -2.46
CA LEU A 36 -5.55 -2.03 -3.11
C LEU A 36 -4.53 -1.33 -2.19
N GLY A 37 -4.82 -0.14 -1.72
CA GLY A 37 -3.91 0.62 -0.86
C GLY A 37 -3.52 -0.14 0.40
N ASN A 38 -4.47 -0.85 1.05
CA ASN A 38 -4.16 -1.63 2.26
C ASN A 38 -3.22 -2.82 1.99
N GLN A 39 -3.20 -3.36 0.79
CA GLN A 39 -2.28 -4.44 0.42
C GLN A 39 -0.92 -3.89 0.00
N LEU A 40 -0.87 -2.73 -0.64
CA LEU A 40 0.39 -2.03 -0.95
C LEU A 40 1.14 -1.60 0.31
N LEU A 41 0.41 -1.10 1.31
CA LEU A 41 0.98 -0.64 2.60
C LEU A 41 1.67 -1.75 3.42
N ILE A 42 1.62 -3.02 3.02
CA ILE A 42 2.38 -4.10 3.68
C ILE A 42 3.71 -4.41 3.00
N THR A 43 3.97 -3.85 1.82
CA THR A 43 5.21 -4.15 1.07
C THR A 43 6.48 -3.81 1.85
N PRO A 44 6.59 -2.71 2.63
CA PRO A 44 7.76 -2.46 3.47
C PRO A 44 7.96 -3.52 4.56
N LEU A 45 6.89 -4.04 5.15
CA LEU A 45 7.01 -5.13 6.12
C LEU A 45 7.52 -6.42 5.48
N ILE A 46 7.04 -6.76 4.28
CA ILE A 46 7.51 -7.96 3.57
C ILE A 46 9.00 -7.85 3.24
N GLN A 47 9.47 -6.68 2.82
CA GLN A 47 10.88 -6.39 2.58
C GLN A 47 11.69 -6.52 3.88
N GLU A 48 11.23 -5.91 4.98
CA GLU A 48 11.87 -6.00 6.29
C GLU A 48 12.02 -7.44 6.79
N LEU A 49 10.96 -8.25 6.64
CA LEU A 49 10.99 -9.67 7.03
C LEU A 49 11.96 -10.48 6.16
N SER A 50 12.02 -10.19 4.85
CA SER A 50 12.94 -10.85 3.92
C SER A 50 14.41 -10.60 4.27
N GLU A 51 14.72 -9.37 4.68
CA GLU A 51 16.08 -9.00 5.06
C GLU A 51 16.47 -9.49 6.46
N THR A 52 15.50 -9.55 7.38
CA THR A 52 15.71 -10.02 8.74
C THR A 52 15.84 -11.54 8.80
N PHE A 53 15.11 -12.23 7.93
CA PHE A 53 15.03 -13.69 7.88
C PHE A 53 15.34 -14.19 6.45
N PRO A 54 16.63 -14.21 6.02
CA PRO A 54 17.00 -14.40 4.62
C PRO A 54 16.61 -15.77 4.05
N ASN A 55 16.41 -16.77 4.90
CA ASN A 55 16.03 -18.13 4.50
C ASN A 55 14.53 -18.41 4.60
N CYS A 56 13.71 -17.40 4.86
CA CYS A 56 12.28 -17.62 5.07
C CYS A 56 11.45 -17.51 3.79
N THR A 57 10.38 -18.28 3.74
CA THR A 57 9.25 -18.03 2.86
C THR A 57 8.12 -17.35 3.63
N ILE A 58 7.38 -16.47 2.96
CA ILE A 58 6.29 -15.69 3.54
C ILE A 58 4.99 -16.12 2.88
N ASP A 59 4.04 -16.54 3.71
CA ASP A 59 2.65 -16.74 3.29
C ASP A 59 1.83 -15.50 3.66
N LEU A 60 0.94 -15.08 2.77
CA LEU A 60 0.05 -13.94 2.99
C LEU A 60 -1.38 -14.42 3.22
N PHE A 61 -1.98 -14.05 4.34
CA PHE A 61 -3.41 -14.24 4.57
C PHE A 61 -4.14 -12.93 4.32
N VAL A 62 -4.83 -12.85 3.18
CA VAL A 62 -5.43 -11.64 2.62
C VAL A 62 -6.89 -11.86 2.22
N LYS A 63 -7.57 -10.81 1.78
CA LYS A 63 -8.91 -10.88 1.21
C LYS A 63 -8.88 -10.48 -0.26
N GLY A 64 -9.59 -11.24 -1.12
CA GLY A 64 -9.65 -10.97 -2.55
C GLY A 64 -8.40 -11.41 -3.33
N ASN A 65 -8.27 -10.96 -4.58
CA ASN A 65 -7.28 -11.48 -5.54
C ASN A 65 -6.08 -10.55 -5.80
N LEU A 66 -6.09 -9.32 -5.30
CA LEU A 66 -5.07 -8.32 -5.65
C LEU A 66 -3.65 -8.72 -5.24
N ALA A 67 -3.49 -9.40 -4.11
CA ALA A 67 -2.17 -9.77 -3.60
C ALA A 67 -1.36 -10.63 -4.60
N SER A 68 -2.01 -11.50 -5.40
CA SER A 68 -1.29 -12.30 -6.39
C SER A 68 -0.60 -11.47 -7.47
N PHE A 69 -1.16 -10.34 -7.83
CA PHE A 69 -0.55 -9.40 -8.76
C PHE A 69 0.49 -8.51 -8.07
N LEU A 70 0.19 -8.03 -6.85
CA LEU A 70 1.06 -7.11 -6.14
C LEU A 70 2.37 -7.75 -5.65
N PHE A 71 2.35 -9.06 -5.35
CA PHE A 71 3.50 -9.79 -4.83
C PHE A 71 4.09 -10.79 -5.83
N GLU A 72 3.74 -10.70 -7.11
CA GLU A 72 4.17 -11.61 -8.17
C GLU A 72 5.69 -11.72 -8.26
N ASN A 73 6.40 -10.60 -8.18
CA ASN A 73 7.86 -10.53 -8.28
C ASN A 73 8.58 -10.58 -6.90
N TYR A 74 7.88 -11.03 -5.86
CA TYR A 74 8.48 -11.26 -4.55
C TYR A 74 8.87 -12.73 -4.38
N ASN A 75 10.13 -13.08 -4.66
CA ASN A 75 10.66 -14.44 -4.67
C ASN A 75 10.44 -15.21 -3.37
N ASN A 76 10.31 -14.52 -2.25
CA ASN A 76 10.11 -15.12 -0.94
C ASN A 76 8.64 -15.19 -0.50
N VAL A 77 7.70 -14.64 -1.27
CA VAL A 77 6.26 -14.83 -1.06
C VAL A 77 5.84 -16.12 -1.77
N ASP A 78 5.53 -17.16 -0.96
CA ASP A 78 5.21 -18.49 -1.48
C ASP A 78 3.71 -18.65 -1.73
N ARG A 79 2.88 -18.44 -0.70
CA ARG A 79 1.44 -18.68 -0.79
C ARG A 79 0.61 -17.48 -0.44
N ILE A 80 -0.46 -17.30 -1.21
CA ILE A 80 -1.49 -16.31 -0.95
C ILE A 80 -2.78 -17.04 -0.54
N ILE A 81 -3.06 -17.03 0.75
CA ILE A 81 -4.24 -17.65 1.34
C ILE A 81 -5.37 -16.61 1.32
N ARG A 82 -6.37 -16.86 0.48
CA ARG A 82 -7.41 -15.89 0.17
C ARG A 82 -8.68 -16.14 0.98
N LEU A 83 -9.05 -15.15 1.77
CA LEU A 83 -10.34 -15.15 2.45
C LEU A 83 -11.43 -14.69 1.50
N PRO A 84 -12.58 -15.41 1.38
CA PRO A 84 -13.68 -15.00 0.52
C PRO A 84 -14.21 -13.61 0.85
N GLY A 85 -14.61 -12.86 -0.19
CA GLY A 85 -15.09 -11.50 -0.04
C GLY A 85 -16.43 -11.37 0.69
N LYS A 86 -17.31 -12.39 0.55
CA LYS A 86 -18.69 -12.39 1.06
C LYS A 86 -18.88 -13.54 2.05
N PRO A 87 -18.55 -13.35 3.36
CA PRO A 87 -18.57 -14.43 4.36
C PRO A 87 -19.92 -15.15 4.45
N PHE A 88 -21.04 -14.41 4.46
CA PHE A 88 -22.38 -14.97 4.61
C PHE A 88 -22.89 -15.74 3.37
N LYS A 89 -22.33 -15.46 2.17
CA LYS A 89 -22.70 -16.19 0.95
C LYS A 89 -21.85 -17.45 0.72
N GLU A 90 -20.67 -17.51 1.33
CA GLU A 90 -19.69 -18.57 1.13
C GLU A 90 -19.16 -19.11 2.47
N LEU A 91 -20.06 -19.33 3.45
CA LEU A 91 -19.70 -19.65 4.83
C LEU A 91 -18.82 -20.91 4.91
N GLY A 92 -19.13 -21.97 4.16
CA GLY A 92 -18.33 -23.19 4.12
C GLY A 92 -16.92 -22.97 3.63
N LYS A 93 -16.74 -22.21 2.54
CA LYS A 93 -15.42 -21.82 2.03
C LYS A 93 -14.70 -20.92 3.05
N TYR A 94 -15.42 -20.01 3.68
CA TYR A 94 -14.88 -19.11 4.69
C TYR A 94 -14.28 -19.90 5.86
N ILE A 95 -15.03 -20.86 6.41
CA ILE A 95 -14.57 -21.75 7.48
C ILE A 95 -13.43 -22.62 6.98
N GLY A 96 -13.52 -23.20 5.78
CA GLY A 96 -12.49 -24.04 5.18
C GLY A 96 -11.14 -23.35 5.05
N VAL A 97 -11.14 -22.06 4.68
CA VAL A 97 -9.90 -21.24 4.62
C VAL A 97 -9.29 -21.07 6.02
N TRP A 98 -10.09 -20.83 7.05
CA TRP A 98 -9.61 -20.75 8.43
C TRP A 98 -8.99 -22.07 8.90
N TRP A 99 -9.59 -23.22 8.55
CA TRP A 99 -9.03 -24.55 8.84
C TRP A 99 -7.73 -24.79 8.07
N SER A 100 -7.61 -24.29 6.84
CA SER A 100 -6.41 -24.44 6.03
C SER A 100 -5.16 -23.80 6.65
N LEU A 101 -5.33 -22.78 7.49
CA LEU A 101 -4.23 -22.16 8.24
C LEU A 101 -3.52 -23.14 9.17
N ARG A 102 -4.20 -24.24 9.57
CA ARG A 102 -3.63 -25.26 10.46
C ARG A 102 -2.85 -26.36 9.72
N LYS A 103 -2.92 -26.40 8.38
CA LYS A 103 -2.18 -27.39 7.57
C LYS A 103 -0.68 -27.17 7.63
N TYR A 104 -0.26 -25.94 7.83
CA TYR A 104 1.14 -25.57 7.79
C TYR A 104 1.65 -25.17 9.18
N LYS A 105 2.91 -25.50 9.44
CA LYS A 105 3.63 -25.01 10.62
C LYS A 105 4.35 -23.74 10.24
N TYR A 106 4.22 -22.73 11.06
CA TYR A 106 4.90 -21.44 10.91
C TYR A 106 5.85 -21.23 12.08
N ASP A 107 6.99 -20.63 11.82
CA ASP A 107 7.86 -20.16 12.91
C ASP A 107 7.24 -18.89 13.52
N ILE A 108 6.77 -17.97 12.68
CA ILE A 108 6.20 -16.70 13.10
C ILE A 108 4.85 -16.48 12.39
N ALA A 109 3.84 -16.04 13.13
CA ALA A 109 2.58 -15.51 12.59
C ALA A 109 2.38 -14.06 13.06
N ILE A 110 2.13 -13.16 12.11
CA ILE A 110 2.05 -11.71 12.37
C ILE A 110 0.66 -11.20 11.98
N ASN A 111 -0.05 -10.56 12.89
CA ASN A 111 -1.18 -9.69 12.58
C ASN A 111 -0.71 -8.26 12.47
N ILE A 112 -0.90 -7.62 11.31
CA ILE A 112 -0.40 -6.27 11.03
C ILE A 112 -1.26 -5.18 11.68
N VAL A 113 -2.56 -5.45 11.86
CA VAL A 113 -3.53 -4.45 12.33
C VAL A 113 -4.05 -4.82 13.70
N PRO A 114 -3.63 -4.11 14.75
CA PRO A 114 -4.00 -4.43 16.14
C PRO A 114 -5.50 -4.64 16.34
N ASN A 115 -6.31 -3.73 15.81
CA ASN A 115 -7.78 -3.74 15.96
C ASN A 115 -8.52 -4.65 14.95
N SER A 116 -7.81 -5.48 14.17
CA SER A 116 -8.42 -6.40 13.22
C SER A 116 -8.79 -7.71 13.88
N SER A 117 -10.04 -7.91 14.29
CA SER A 117 -10.51 -9.18 14.87
C SER A 117 -10.24 -10.39 13.97
N SER A 118 -10.44 -10.24 12.64
CA SER A 118 -10.13 -11.32 11.69
C SER A 118 -8.63 -11.58 11.54
N GLY A 119 -7.79 -10.54 11.56
CA GLY A 119 -6.34 -10.70 11.51
C GLY A 119 -5.79 -11.38 12.77
N ARG A 120 -6.24 -10.96 13.96
CA ARG A 120 -5.87 -11.57 15.24
C ARG A 120 -6.30 -13.06 15.28
N LEU A 121 -7.54 -13.33 14.94
CA LEU A 121 -8.05 -14.71 14.91
C LEU A 121 -7.25 -15.58 13.91
N SER A 122 -6.84 -15.05 12.74
CA SER A 122 -6.02 -15.76 11.78
C SER A 122 -4.68 -16.17 12.40
N ALA A 123 -3.97 -15.24 13.01
CA ALA A 123 -2.70 -15.53 13.67
C ALA A 123 -2.87 -16.51 14.82
N CYS A 124 -3.94 -16.40 15.63
CA CYS A 124 -4.22 -17.30 16.74
C CYS A 124 -4.50 -18.74 16.30
N LEU A 125 -5.23 -18.94 15.19
CA LEU A 125 -5.61 -20.26 14.68
C LEU A 125 -4.46 -21.02 14.04
N THR A 126 -3.36 -20.37 13.70
CA THR A 126 -2.20 -21.04 13.09
C THR A 126 -1.45 -21.91 14.05
N ARG A 127 -0.73 -22.91 13.50
CA ARG A 127 0.30 -23.67 14.20
C ARG A 127 1.62 -22.91 14.06
N SER A 128 1.82 -21.87 14.88
CA SER A 128 3.05 -21.08 14.86
C SER A 128 3.74 -21.08 16.21
N ARG A 129 5.09 -21.06 16.17
CA ARG A 129 5.93 -21.00 17.37
C ARG A 129 5.83 -19.65 18.05
N PHE A 130 5.86 -18.56 17.27
CA PHE A 130 5.71 -17.20 17.75
C PHE A 130 4.50 -16.53 17.10
N LYS A 131 3.73 -15.76 17.87
CA LYS A 131 2.54 -15.05 17.41
C LYS A 131 2.62 -13.59 17.82
N PHE A 132 2.65 -12.69 16.85
CA PHE A 132 2.68 -11.25 17.05
C PHE A 132 1.32 -10.68 16.66
N LEU A 133 0.57 -10.19 17.64
CA LEU A 133 -0.82 -9.78 17.45
C LEU A 133 -0.99 -8.27 17.23
N GLY A 134 0.10 -7.52 17.26
CA GLY A 134 0.12 -6.08 16.99
C GLY A 134 -0.21 -5.22 18.21
N ASP A 135 0.09 -5.69 19.42
CA ASP A 135 -0.36 -5.10 20.69
C ASP A 135 0.45 -3.86 21.16
N LEU A 136 1.19 -3.21 20.29
CA LEU A 136 1.93 -1.99 20.59
C LEU A 136 1.08 -0.71 20.44
N GLU A 137 -0.22 -0.77 20.77
CA GLU A 137 -1.14 0.37 20.60
C GLU A 137 -0.81 1.59 21.47
N ASP A 138 -0.28 1.38 22.66
CA ASP A 138 -0.02 2.48 23.62
C ASP A 138 1.03 3.48 23.11
N GLU A 139 1.83 3.11 22.11
CA GLU A 139 2.86 3.99 21.54
C GLU A 139 2.40 4.81 20.33
N ARG A 140 1.26 4.49 19.74
CA ARG A 140 0.66 5.32 18.67
C ARG A 140 0.22 6.70 19.17
N SER A 141 -0.03 6.83 20.44
CA SER A 141 -0.45 8.08 21.08
C SER A 141 0.72 9.02 21.38
N VAL A 142 1.97 8.53 21.34
CA VAL A 142 3.14 9.31 21.71
C VAL A 142 3.83 9.89 20.46
N SER A 143 3.72 11.19 20.32
CA SER A 143 4.58 12.21 19.69
C SER A 143 5.26 11.97 18.31
N HIS A 144 5.34 10.78 17.73
CA HIS A 144 6.00 10.57 16.43
C HIS A 144 4.98 10.29 15.32
N THR A 145 4.76 11.27 14.44
CA THR A 145 3.86 11.17 13.27
C THR A 145 4.16 9.96 12.37
N GLU A 146 5.43 9.56 12.27
CA GLU A 146 5.85 8.38 11.51
C GLU A 146 5.28 7.05 12.04
N LEU A 147 5.10 6.93 13.37
CA LEU A 147 4.49 5.74 13.97
C LEU A 147 2.99 5.60 13.68
N GLN A 148 2.35 6.67 13.21
CA GLN A 148 0.95 6.64 12.80
C GLN A 148 0.78 6.10 11.37
N HIS A 149 1.85 6.11 10.55
CA HIS A 149 1.76 5.74 9.15
C HIS A 149 1.55 4.24 8.95
N MET A 150 0.52 3.87 8.16
CA MET A 150 0.05 2.48 8.03
C MET A 150 1.05 1.53 7.34
N ALA A 151 2.01 2.04 6.57
CA ALA A 151 3.09 1.24 6.02
C ALA A 151 4.30 1.14 6.95
N LYS A 152 4.59 2.20 7.73
CA LYS A 152 5.76 2.28 8.60
C LYS A 152 5.53 1.59 9.95
N PHE A 153 4.36 1.79 10.55
CA PHE A 153 4.02 1.22 11.86
C PHE A 153 4.25 -0.30 11.98
N PRO A 154 3.85 -1.15 10.99
CA PRO A 154 4.11 -2.58 11.07
C PRO A 154 5.60 -2.93 11.14
N VAL A 155 6.45 -2.16 10.44
CA VAL A 155 7.91 -2.34 10.45
C VAL A 155 8.49 -1.96 11.81
N TYR A 156 8.13 -0.81 12.36
CA TYR A 156 8.54 -0.42 13.72
C TYR A 156 8.09 -1.43 14.76
N SER A 157 6.84 -1.90 14.66
CA SER A 157 6.28 -2.87 15.60
C SER A 157 7.08 -4.17 15.59
N ILE A 158 7.40 -4.71 14.41
CA ILE A 158 8.16 -5.95 14.32
C ILE A 158 9.60 -5.77 14.80
N ARG A 159 10.28 -4.69 14.44
CA ARG A 159 11.63 -4.37 14.92
C ARG A 159 11.69 -4.33 16.45
N LYS A 160 10.72 -3.63 17.08
CA LYS A 160 10.63 -3.57 18.54
C LYS A 160 10.38 -4.93 19.17
N ILE A 161 9.46 -5.73 18.63
CA ILE A 161 9.21 -7.08 19.13
C ILE A 161 10.48 -7.95 19.00
N LEU A 162 11.15 -7.91 17.85
CA LEU A 162 12.34 -8.71 17.59
C LEU A 162 13.52 -8.32 18.47
N SER A 163 13.64 -7.05 18.89
CA SER A 163 14.67 -6.64 19.83
C SER A 163 14.55 -7.33 21.20
N GLN A 164 13.35 -7.72 21.61
CA GLN A 164 13.12 -8.51 22.85
C GLN A 164 13.69 -9.94 22.74
N PHE A 165 13.95 -10.41 21.52
CA PHE A 165 14.58 -11.72 21.23
C PHE A 165 16.06 -11.60 20.87
N SER A 166 16.71 -10.50 21.26
CA SER A 166 18.13 -10.22 20.98
C SER A 166 18.46 -10.13 19.47
N ILE A 167 17.45 -9.92 18.62
CA ILE A 167 17.67 -9.56 17.21
C ILE A 167 17.87 -8.04 17.16
N PRO A 168 19.05 -7.55 16.74
CA PRO A 168 19.35 -6.13 16.79
C PRO A 168 18.32 -5.31 16.02
N ASN A 169 17.82 -4.27 16.66
CA ASN A 169 17.05 -3.25 15.94
C ASN A 169 18.02 -2.49 15.03
N LYS A 170 17.96 -2.77 13.74
CA LYS A 170 18.77 -2.03 12.77
C LYS A 170 18.15 -0.63 12.63
N GLU A 171 18.88 0.37 13.09
CA GLU A 171 18.58 1.78 12.83
C GLU A 171 18.83 2.08 11.35
N ARG A 172 17.87 1.69 10.52
CA ARG A 172 17.87 1.99 9.10
C ARG A 172 16.52 2.60 8.72
N PRO A 173 16.48 3.45 7.69
CA PRO A 173 15.21 3.94 7.15
C PRO A 173 14.27 2.76 6.82
N ILE A 174 12.98 2.99 6.96
CA ILE A 174 11.99 2.02 6.49
C ILE A 174 12.00 2.07 4.97
N GLN A 175 12.03 0.89 4.36
CA GLN A 175 11.99 0.77 2.91
C GLN A 175 10.71 1.38 2.33
N GLU A 176 10.82 1.84 1.11
CA GLU A 176 9.70 2.37 0.35
C GLU A 176 8.71 1.26 0.00
N MET A 177 7.48 1.65 -0.30
CA MET A 177 6.54 0.73 -0.92
C MET A 177 7.06 0.34 -2.30
N ASP A 178 6.93 -0.95 -2.65
CA ASP A 178 7.41 -1.45 -3.93
C ASP A 178 6.56 -2.64 -4.37
N ILE A 179 6.18 -2.73 -5.63
CA ILE A 179 5.55 -3.91 -6.25
C ILE A 179 6.53 -4.67 -7.15
N LYS A 180 7.79 -4.25 -7.17
CA LYS A 180 8.89 -4.88 -7.92
C LYS A 180 8.52 -5.10 -9.39
N LEU A 181 8.20 -4.02 -10.11
CA LEU A 181 8.01 -4.10 -11.55
C LEU A 181 9.29 -4.56 -12.23
N SER A 182 9.18 -5.54 -13.13
CA SER A 182 10.29 -5.98 -13.95
C SER A 182 10.64 -4.96 -15.04
N GLN A 183 11.85 -5.03 -15.57
CA GLN A 183 12.27 -4.17 -16.69
C GLN A 183 11.37 -4.34 -17.93
N ALA A 184 10.86 -5.56 -18.17
CA ALA A 184 9.92 -5.83 -19.26
C ALA A 184 8.58 -5.10 -19.05
N GLU A 185 8.05 -5.11 -17.82
CA GLU A 185 6.81 -4.38 -17.48
C GLU A 185 7.02 -2.86 -17.63
N LEU A 186 8.14 -2.33 -17.13
CA LEU A 186 8.47 -0.91 -17.27
C LEU A 186 8.60 -0.49 -18.74
N ALA A 187 9.28 -1.30 -19.56
CA ALA A 187 9.42 -1.04 -20.99
C ALA A 187 8.08 -1.11 -21.72
N ASN A 188 7.20 -2.05 -21.33
CA ASN A 188 5.85 -2.12 -21.89
C ASN A 188 5.00 -0.91 -21.46
N GLY A 189 5.05 -0.53 -20.20
CA GLY A 189 4.36 0.66 -19.70
C GLY A 189 4.79 1.94 -20.44
N LYS A 190 6.08 2.06 -20.77
CA LYS A 190 6.61 3.17 -21.58
C LYS A 190 5.98 3.17 -22.99
N LYS A 191 5.96 2.05 -23.67
CA LYS A 191 5.34 1.94 -25.03
C LYS A 191 3.86 2.30 -24.98
N VAL A 192 3.13 1.82 -23.98
CA VAL A 192 1.72 2.16 -23.78
C VAL A 192 1.57 3.66 -23.58
N LEU A 193 2.36 4.26 -22.66
CA LEU A 193 2.33 5.71 -22.41
C LEU A 193 2.58 6.50 -23.70
N GLU A 194 3.63 6.18 -24.45
CA GLU A 194 3.99 6.85 -25.71
C GLU A 194 2.88 6.76 -26.76
N SER A 195 2.09 5.68 -26.77
CA SER A 195 0.95 5.50 -27.70
C SER A 195 -0.29 6.35 -27.35
N ILE A 196 -0.37 6.85 -26.12
CA ILE A 196 -1.57 7.55 -25.59
C ILE A 196 -1.36 9.05 -25.57
N VAL A 197 -0.14 9.52 -25.24
CA VAL A 197 0.15 10.93 -25.09
C VAL A 197 0.24 11.64 -26.43
N THR A 198 -0.04 12.93 -26.45
CA THR A 198 -0.04 13.73 -27.67
C THR A 198 1.36 13.94 -28.25
N ASN A 199 2.37 14.05 -27.38
CA ASN A 199 3.76 14.23 -27.79
C ASN A 199 4.68 13.32 -26.96
N PRO A 200 5.16 12.19 -27.50
CA PRO A 200 6.03 11.25 -26.79
C PRO A 200 7.38 11.83 -26.34
N GLU A 201 7.83 12.93 -26.90
CA GLU A 201 9.09 13.60 -26.53
C GLU A 201 8.95 14.42 -25.22
N LYS A 202 7.73 14.73 -24.81
CA LYS A 202 7.46 15.47 -23.56
C LYS A 202 7.25 14.50 -22.41
N GLU A 203 7.80 14.86 -21.25
CA GLU A 203 7.45 14.16 -19.99
C GLU A 203 5.95 14.31 -19.69
N THR A 204 5.41 13.42 -18.85
CA THR A 204 3.97 13.35 -18.61
C THR A 204 3.64 13.62 -17.14
N ILE A 205 2.74 14.55 -16.88
CA ILE A 205 2.04 14.72 -15.61
C ILE A 205 0.82 13.80 -15.64
N CYS A 206 0.75 12.84 -14.71
CA CYS A 206 -0.36 11.91 -14.62
C CYS A 206 -1.34 12.34 -13.53
N ILE A 207 -2.62 12.34 -13.83
CA ILE A 207 -3.69 12.61 -12.86
C ILE A 207 -4.63 11.40 -12.73
N TYR A 208 -5.15 11.18 -11.51
CA TYR A 208 -6.19 10.20 -11.25
C TYR A 208 -7.30 10.87 -10.45
N THR A 209 -8.41 11.14 -11.11
CA THR A 209 -9.44 12.06 -10.61
C THR A 209 -10.48 11.40 -9.71
N PHE A 210 -10.46 10.06 -9.56
CA PHE A 210 -11.47 9.31 -8.84
C PHE A 210 -11.01 8.82 -7.47
N ALA A 211 -11.92 8.87 -6.50
CA ALA A 211 -11.79 8.19 -5.22
C ALA A 211 -13.16 7.69 -4.74
N THR A 212 -13.18 6.79 -3.76
CA THR A 212 -14.43 6.25 -3.23
C THR A 212 -14.97 7.06 -2.07
N GLY A 213 -16.30 7.30 -2.06
CA GLY A 213 -17.01 7.98 -0.97
C GLY A 213 -16.60 9.44 -0.80
N GLY A 214 -16.55 9.94 0.42
CA GLY A 214 -16.27 11.35 0.73
C GLY A 214 -14.84 11.84 0.41
N LYS A 215 -13.98 10.96 -0.11
CA LYS A 215 -12.64 11.32 -0.57
C LYS A 215 -12.61 11.75 -2.06
N CYS A 216 -13.70 11.52 -2.79
CA CYS A 216 -13.81 11.92 -4.19
C CYS A 216 -14.15 13.40 -4.27
N TYR A 217 -13.30 14.17 -4.89
CA TYR A 217 -13.58 15.57 -5.17
C TYR A 217 -14.64 15.70 -6.27
N SER A 218 -15.37 16.82 -6.26
CA SER A 218 -16.39 17.11 -7.26
C SER A 218 -15.79 17.34 -8.65
N LYS A 219 -16.62 17.18 -9.69
CA LYS A 219 -16.22 17.51 -11.06
C LYS A 219 -15.78 18.97 -11.18
N THR A 220 -16.49 19.90 -10.57
CA THR A 220 -16.16 21.32 -10.59
C THR A 220 -14.77 21.58 -10.02
N TRP A 221 -14.43 20.92 -8.91
CA TRP A 221 -13.11 21.03 -8.28
C TRP A 221 -12.00 20.51 -9.20
N TRP A 222 -12.18 19.30 -9.75
CA TRP A 222 -11.19 18.71 -10.66
C TRP A 222 -11.06 19.47 -11.97
N GLU A 223 -12.15 20.03 -12.51
CA GLU A 223 -12.10 20.88 -13.71
C GLU A 223 -11.31 22.17 -13.47
N GLU A 224 -11.44 22.79 -12.30
CA GLU A 224 -10.65 23.96 -11.92
C GLU A 224 -9.15 23.60 -11.84
N VAL A 225 -8.81 22.51 -11.13
CA VAL A 225 -7.43 22.03 -11.02
C VAL A 225 -6.87 21.69 -12.40
N TYR A 226 -7.60 20.96 -13.22
CA TYR A 226 -7.16 20.60 -14.56
C TYR A 226 -6.93 21.84 -15.44
N LYS A 227 -7.83 22.82 -15.39
CA LYS A 227 -7.67 24.09 -16.13
C LYS A 227 -6.36 24.79 -15.75
N LYS A 228 -6.05 24.86 -14.48
CA LYS A 228 -4.80 25.45 -13.99
C LYS A 228 -3.56 24.64 -14.40
N LEU A 229 -3.60 23.31 -14.25
CA LEU A 229 -2.53 22.41 -14.71
C LEU A 229 -2.28 22.59 -16.22
N ASN A 230 -3.34 22.57 -17.01
CA ASN A 230 -3.24 22.71 -18.46
C ASN A 230 -2.66 24.08 -18.87
N SER A 231 -3.11 25.16 -18.23
CA SER A 231 -2.58 26.50 -18.51
C SER A 231 -1.11 26.66 -18.11
N ALA A 232 -0.67 26.01 -17.04
CA ALA A 232 0.71 26.15 -16.55
C ALA A 232 1.69 25.22 -17.29
N TYR A 233 1.26 24.04 -17.70
CA TYR A 233 2.20 22.95 -18.06
C TYR A 233 1.99 22.34 -19.44
N ALA A 234 0.87 22.54 -20.16
CA ALA A 234 0.60 21.86 -21.43
C ALA A 234 1.63 22.13 -22.53
N GLU A 235 2.33 23.28 -22.47
CA GLU A 235 3.40 23.58 -23.41
C GLU A 235 4.65 22.72 -23.17
N LYS A 236 4.95 22.34 -21.92
CA LYS A 236 6.16 21.61 -21.54
C LYS A 236 5.93 20.13 -21.30
N TYR A 237 4.74 19.75 -20.84
CA TYR A 237 4.39 18.39 -20.41
C TYR A 237 3.13 17.91 -21.11
N ASN A 238 3.03 16.58 -21.28
CA ASN A 238 1.73 15.96 -21.50
C ASN A 238 0.95 15.93 -20.17
N ILE A 239 -0.37 15.97 -20.23
CA ILE A 239 -1.25 15.68 -19.09
C ILE A 239 -2.08 14.46 -19.47
N LEU A 240 -1.96 13.39 -18.70
CA LEU A 240 -2.67 12.13 -18.90
C LEU A 240 -3.60 11.86 -17.72
N GLU A 241 -4.85 11.51 -17.97
CA GLU A 241 -5.77 11.00 -16.96
C GLU A 241 -5.78 9.46 -16.98
N VAL A 242 -5.32 8.81 -15.91
CA VAL A 242 -5.55 7.37 -15.69
C VAL A 242 -6.93 7.19 -15.09
N LEU A 243 -7.74 6.32 -15.68
CA LEU A 243 -9.13 6.14 -15.32
C LEU A 243 -9.31 5.01 -14.28
N PRO A 244 -10.32 5.12 -13.39
CA PRO A 244 -10.70 4.06 -12.46
C PRO A 244 -11.33 2.86 -13.20
N LYS A 245 -11.47 1.74 -12.48
CA LYS A 245 -12.16 0.55 -12.99
C LYS A 245 -13.61 0.82 -13.44
N GLU A 246 -14.23 1.88 -12.95
CA GLU A 246 -15.54 2.38 -13.35
C GLU A 246 -15.53 3.07 -14.72
N ASN A 247 -14.33 3.33 -15.28
CA ASN A 247 -14.11 4.03 -16.55
C ASN A 247 -14.83 5.38 -16.61
N ILE A 248 -14.67 6.19 -15.58
CA ILE A 248 -15.27 7.52 -15.43
C ILE A 248 -14.19 8.58 -15.19
N SER A 249 -14.46 9.81 -15.64
CA SER A 249 -13.59 10.97 -15.50
C SER A 249 -14.29 12.07 -14.70
N GLN A 250 -13.59 12.72 -13.76
CA GLN A 250 -14.11 13.91 -13.08
C GLN A 250 -13.79 15.20 -13.86
N ILE A 251 -13.01 15.14 -14.93
CA ILE A 251 -12.73 16.25 -15.84
C ILE A 251 -13.43 16.12 -17.18
N ASN A 252 -14.43 15.23 -17.29
CA ASN A 252 -15.19 14.96 -18.51
C ASN A 252 -14.30 14.60 -19.71
N PHE A 253 -13.24 13.80 -19.50
CA PHE A 253 -12.28 13.36 -20.54
C PHE A 253 -11.62 14.52 -21.30
N LYS A 254 -11.36 15.64 -20.64
CA LYS A 254 -10.71 16.81 -21.27
C LYS A 254 -9.21 16.60 -21.51
N ALA A 255 -8.58 15.69 -20.83
CA ALA A 255 -7.22 15.21 -21.08
C ALA A 255 -7.24 13.90 -21.89
N PRO A 256 -6.17 13.55 -22.63
CA PRO A 256 -5.92 12.20 -23.03
C PRO A 256 -6.13 11.25 -21.85
N SER A 257 -6.86 10.18 -22.05
CA SER A 257 -7.22 9.29 -20.95
C SER A 257 -6.92 7.85 -21.30
N TRP A 258 -6.57 7.07 -20.28
CA TRP A 258 -6.23 5.67 -20.45
C TRP A 258 -6.83 4.82 -19.33
N TYR A 259 -7.20 3.59 -19.67
CA TYR A 259 -7.90 2.66 -18.81
C TYR A 259 -7.27 1.28 -18.88
N SER A 260 -7.03 0.67 -17.70
CA SER A 260 -6.67 -0.73 -17.59
C SER A 260 -7.28 -1.36 -16.33
N LEU A 261 -7.63 -2.64 -16.42
CA LEU A 261 -7.99 -3.48 -15.27
C LEU A 261 -6.78 -4.22 -14.69
N ASP A 262 -5.67 -4.25 -15.42
CA ASP A 262 -4.42 -4.82 -14.94
C ASP A 262 -3.69 -3.79 -14.07
N ILE A 263 -3.54 -4.13 -12.79
CA ILE A 263 -2.94 -3.23 -11.82
C ILE A 263 -1.43 -3.08 -12.02
N ARG A 264 -0.76 -4.09 -12.57
CA ARG A 264 0.67 -4.03 -12.85
C ARG A 264 0.94 -3.21 -14.10
N GLU A 265 0.12 -3.37 -15.14
CA GLU A 265 0.17 -2.53 -16.34
C GLU A 265 -0.10 -1.06 -15.98
N MET A 266 -1.13 -0.80 -15.14
CA MET A 266 -1.41 0.56 -14.62
C MET A 266 -0.20 1.10 -13.85
N GLY A 267 0.41 0.31 -12.98
CA GLY A 267 1.63 0.68 -12.28
C GLY A 267 2.78 0.99 -13.22
N ALA A 268 2.98 0.17 -14.26
CA ALA A 268 4.05 0.34 -15.23
C ALA A 268 3.88 1.62 -16.08
N VAL A 269 2.65 1.97 -16.46
CA VAL A 269 2.37 3.26 -17.14
C VAL A 269 2.66 4.42 -16.19
N ILE A 270 2.18 4.37 -14.94
CA ILE A 270 2.43 5.41 -13.94
C ILE A 270 3.92 5.56 -13.65
N ALA A 271 4.68 4.47 -13.58
CA ALA A 271 6.13 4.48 -13.33
C ALA A 271 6.94 5.25 -14.40
N ASN A 272 6.37 5.40 -15.60
CA ASN A 272 6.97 6.16 -16.69
C ASN A 272 6.49 7.61 -16.75
N THR A 273 5.77 8.10 -15.75
CA THR A 273 5.34 9.51 -15.68
C THR A 273 6.23 10.32 -14.73
N LYS A 274 6.32 11.62 -14.96
CA LYS A 274 7.15 12.54 -14.18
C LYS A 274 6.66 12.70 -12.75
N ILE A 275 5.36 12.93 -12.60
CA ILE A 275 4.65 13.03 -11.33
C ILE A 275 3.25 12.43 -11.44
N PHE A 276 2.71 11.99 -10.32
CA PHE A 276 1.34 11.49 -10.21
C PHE A 276 0.54 12.30 -9.19
N ILE A 277 -0.67 12.73 -9.55
CA ILE A 277 -1.53 13.56 -8.71
C ILE A 277 -2.86 12.86 -8.49
N SER A 278 -3.25 12.61 -7.25
CA SER A 278 -4.56 12.01 -6.96
C SER A 278 -5.07 12.28 -5.55
N ALA A 279 -6.36 12.08 -5.34
CA ALA A 279 -6.94 12.00 -4.01
C ALA A 279 -6.41 10.78 -3.22
N ASP A 280 -6.60 10.79 -1.88
CA ASP A 280 -6.31 9.65 -0.99
C ASP A 280 -7.09 8.40 -1.43
N CYS A 281 -6.46 7.56 -2.24
CA CYS A 281 -7.05 6.35 -2.81
C CYS A 281 -5.99 5.24 -2.99
N GLY A 282 -6.45 4.06 -3.43
CA GLY A 282 -5.56 2.91 -3.64
C GLY A 282 -4.53 3.13 -4.73
N VAL A 283 -4.86 3.89 -5.78
CA VAL A 283 -3.96 4.17 -6.91
C VAL A 283 -2.88 5.19 -6.54
N MET A 284 -3.14 6.10 -5.60
CA MET A 284 -2.10 6.95 -5.00
C MET A 284 -0.98 6.11 -4.37
N HIS A 285 -1.35 5.06 -3.62
CA HIS A 285 -0.36 4.14 -3.06
C HIS A 285 0.34 3.28 -4.14
N LEU A 286 -0.35 2.99 -5.24
CA LEU A 286 0.26 2.30 -6.39
C LEU A 286 1.35 3.18 -7.01
N ALA A 287 1.07 4.45 -7.25
CA ALA A 287 2.06 5.41 -7.76
C ALA A 287 3.30 5.49 -6.87
N SER A 288 3.10 5.57 -5.55
CA SER A 288 4.21 5.47 -4.59
C SER A 288 4.96 4.14 -4.70
N ALA A 289 4.24 3.02 -4.88
CA ALA A 289 4.85 1.68 -4.92
C ALA A 289 5.51 1.33 -6.27
N VAL A 290 5.41 2.21 -7.25
CA VAL A 290 6.18 2.15 -8.51
C VAL A 290 7.19 3.30 -8.61
N HIS A 291 7.48 3.93 -7.49
CA HIS A 291 8.49 4.97 -7.31
C HIS A 291 8.24 6.27 -8.09
N THR A 292 7.00 6.55 -8.47
CA THR A 292 6.65 7.84 -9.09
C THR A 292 6.45 8.91 -8.01
N PRO A 293 7.09 10.09 -8.13
CA PRO A 293 6.81 11.23 -7.25
C PRO A 293 5.31 11.52 -7.22
N THR A 294 4.71 11.49 -6.02
CA THR A 294 3.25 11.49 -5.87
C THR A 294 2.77 12.68 -5.06
N VAL A 295 1.81 13.41 -5.59
CA VAL A 295 1.04 14.44 -4.88
C VAL A 295 -0.27 13.84 -4.40
N GLY A 296 -0.36 13.54 -3.11
CA GLY A 296 -1.56 13.02 -2.47
C GLY A 296 -2.45 14.14 -1.95
N LEU A 297 -3.69 14.21 -2.41
CA LEU A 297 -4.68 15.22 -2.05
C LEU A 297 -5.60 14.68 -0.94
N PHE A 298 -5.67 15.38 0.18
CA PHE A 298 -6.41 14.96 1.35
C PHE A 298 -7.44 16.00 1.77
N SER A 299 -8.71 15.60 1.77
CA SER A 299 -9.83 16.36 2.35
C SER A 299 -10.19 15.91 3.77
N SER A 300 -9.40 15.00 4.36
CA SER A 300 -9.63 14.41 5.67
C SER A 300 -8.36 14.41 6.53
N ASN A 301 -8.51 14.28 7.86
CA ASN A 301 -7.40 14.27 8.83
C ASN A 301 -6.57 12.95 8.82
N ASN A 302 -6.48 12.28 7.67
CA ASN A 302 -5.78 11.00 7.55
C ASN A 302 -4.37 11.11 6.96
N ILE A 303 -3.84 12.31 6.78
CA ILE A 303 -2.53 12.58 6.15
C ILE A 303 -1.44 11.75 6.83
N ASN A 304 -1.28 11.86 8.16
CA ASN A 304 -0.23 11.14 8.89
C ASN A 304 -0.30 9.61 8.74
N ARG A 305 -1.48 9.09 8.37
CA ARG A 305 -1.69 7.64 8.24
C ARG A 305 -1.43 7.11 6.83
N TYR A 306 -1.61 7.94 5.81
CA TYR A 306 -1.67 7.48 4.42
C TYR A 306 -0.89 8.37 3.44
N ALA A 307 -0.15 9.38 3.90
CA ALA A 307 0.65 10.22 3.02
C ALA A 307 1.59 9.39 2.14
N PRO A 308 1.77 9.71 0.86
CA PRO A 308 2.86 9.12 0.08
C PRO A 308 4.19 9.62 0.67
N TYR A 309 5.25 8.80 0.67
CA TYR A 309 6.48 9.13 1.39
C TYR A 309 7.80 8.83 0.68
N ASN A 310 7.78 8.44 -0.57
CA ASN A 310 9.00 8.18 -1.35
C ASN A 310 9.21 9.22 -2.45
N ASN A 311 10.41 9.28 -3.01
CA ASN A 311 10.80 10.09 -4.17
C ASN A 311 10.29 11.55 -4.12
N GLY A 312 10.46 12.22 -2.98
CA GLY A 312 9.98 13.59 -2.83
C GLY A 312 8.45 13.73 -2.80
N SER A 313 7.71 12.62 -2.75
CA SER A 313 6.24 12.63 -2.65
C SER A 313 5.74 13.49 -1.51
N ILE A 314 4.60 14.14 -1.69
CA ILE A 314 4.01 15.06 -0.72
C ILE A 314 2.51 14.80 -0.54
N ALA A 315 2.02 15.19 0.63
CA ALA A 315 0.59 15.19 0.93
C ALA A 315 0.10 16.62 1.15
N ILE A 316 -1.01 16.97 0.52
CA ILE A 316 -1.61 18.31 0.58
C ILE A 316 -2.97 18.22 1.27
N ASN A 317 -3.18 19.07 2.28
CA ASN A 317 -4.49 19.26 2.88
C ASN A 317 -5.31 20.25 2.05
N THR A 318 -6.24 19.75 1.26
CA THR A 318 -7.06 20.58 0.38
C THR A 318 -8.16 21.39 1.09
N ASN A 319 -8.33 21.22 2.40
CA ASN A 319 -9.18 22.12 3.20
C ASN A 319 -8.50 23.45 3.51
N THR A 320 -7.17 23.48 3.44
CA THR A 320 -6.36 24.68 3.72
C THR A 320 -5.57 25.19 2.51
N THR A 321 -5.45 24.36 1.45
CA THR A 321 -4.65 24.66 0.26
C THR A 321 -5.57 24.76 -0.96
N GLY A 322 -5.59 25.91 -1.59
CA GLY A 322 -6.38 26.17 -2.80
C GLY A 322 -5.71 25.64 -4.08
N ALA A 323 -6.45 25.68 -5.19
CA ALA A 323 -5.95 25.19 -6.47
C ALA A 323 -4.74 26.00 -7.01
N ALA A 324 -4.58 27.27 -6.63
CA ALA A 324 -3.41 28.06 -7.01
C ALA A 324 -2.13 27.59 -6.30
N GLU A 325 -2.18 27.45 -4.97
CA GLU A 325 -1.07 26.95 -4.15
C GLU A 325 -0.69 25.50 -4.53
N LEU A 326 -1.67 24.70 -4.97
CA LEU A 326 -1.42 23.35 -5.48
C LEU A 326 -0.48 23.40 -6.70
N ILE A 327 -0.64 24.36 -7.61
CA ILE A 327 0.22 24.50 -8.78
C ILE A 327 1.65 24.87 -8.38
N GLU A 328 1.83 25.77 -7.41
CA GLU A 328 3.17 26.13 -6.90
C GLU A 328 3.90 24.92 -6.30
N VAL A 329 3.17 24.09 -5.54
CA VAL A 329 3.73 22.87 -4.98
C VAL A 329 4.13 21.88 -6.07
N ILE A 330 3.32 21.73 -7.11
CA ILE A 330 3.61 20.86 -8.26
C ILE A 330 4.85 21.38 -9.00
N GLU A 331 4.97 22.68 -9.21
CA GLU A 331 6.12 23.30 -9.85
C GLU A 331 7.42 22.98 -9.10
N HIS A 332 7.40 23.11 -7.78
CA HIS A 332 8.56 22.75 -6.95
C HIS A 332 8.98 21.29 -7.12
N LEU A 333 8.04 20.36 -7.23
CA LEU A 333 8.34 18.95 -7.47
C LEU A 333 8.89 18.67 -8.87
N LEU A 334 8.33 19.33 -9.89
CA LEU A 334 8.79 19.20 -11.28
C LEU A 334 10.22 19.69 -11.47
N HIS A 335 10.66 20.70 -10.70
CA HIS A 335 12.03 21.21 -10.73
C HIS A 335 13.04 20.40 -9.93
N LYS A 336 12.57 19.60 -8.96
CA LYS A 336 13.43 18.81 -8.08
C LYS A 336 13.81 17.46 -8.71
N HIS A 337 13.03 16.96 -9.61
CA HIS A 337 13.17 15.67 -10.29
C HIS A 337 13.34 15.85 -11.80
#